data_ee56d106191fae4a98c023ca250b8707
#
_entry.id   ee56d106191fae4a98c023ca250b8707
#
_cell.length_a   1.000
_cell.length_b   1.000
_cell.length_c   1.000
_cell.angle_alpha   90.00
_cell.angle_beta   90.00
_cell.angle_gamma   90.00
#
_symmetry.space_group_name_H-M   'P 1'
#
loop_
_entity.id
_entity.type
_entity.pdbx_description
1 polymer ?
#
loop_
_entity_poly.entity_id
_entity_poly.type
_entity_poly.pdbx_seq_one_letter_code
_entity_poly.pdbx_strand_id
1 'polypeptide(L)'
;YLKVNSFIAFLLVSLCAGVLLGLPLPDLAKSIQKGLGDTLGSLVTIIVLGAMLGKLVASSGAAQQIASTLIRLFGEKNISWGLMFTGFIIGIPLFYNVGFVLMIPLIFALVQKFKLNPLMAGVPMMASLSVAHGYLPPHPSPAALVAQFHANMGTTLTYGIIVSIPAIILAGPIFAKTLSHITPKPLKTFAVQEVQADELPSISSSFLTALLPVFLLVFTTALDVQLGKDSPFSPVLHLISDPAMVMLVAICFATWTLGLRLGKSMEHVMGIYTEAVKDVGMILLIIAGAG
;
A
#
# COMPACT_ATOMS: atom_id res chain seq x y z
N TYR A 1 27.05 2.46 -16.54
CA TYR A 1 27.01 3.37 -15.43
C TYR A 1 27.36 2.67 -14.11
N LEU A 2 27.68 3.40 -13.02
CA LEU A 2 28.41 2.93 -11.84
C LEU A 2 27.66 1.89 -10.95
N LYS A 3 26.38 1.59 -11.18
CA LYS A 3 25.54 0.63 -10.41
C LYS A 3 25.72 0.73 -8.87
N VAL A 4 25.87 1.96 -8.37
CA VAL A 4 26.02 2.24 -6.93
C VAL A 4 24.68 2.00 -6.23
N ASN A 5 24.70 1.44 -5.02
CA ASN A 5 23.51 1.32 -4.19
C ASN A 5 22.92 2.70 -3.90
N SER A 6 21.59 2.84 -4.01
CA SER A 6 20.89 4.14 -3.90
C SER A 6 21.16 4.83 -2.56
N PHE A 7 21.17 4.09 -1.44
CA PHE A 7 21.45 4.67 -0.13
C PHE A 7 22.88 5.23 -0.04
N ILE A 8 23.86 4.51 -0.56
CA ILE A 8 25.25 4.99 -0.62
C ILE A 8 25.34 6.23 -1.52
N ALA A 9 24.63 6.23 -2.66
CA ALA A 9 24.61 7.38 -3.56
C ALA A 9 24.03 8.63 -2.87
N PHE A 10 22.95 8.51 -2.12
CA PHE A 10 22.42 9.62 -1.33
C PHE A 10 23.42 10.16 -0.31
N LEU A 11 24.06 9.28 0.46
CA LEU A 11 25.07 9.71 1.43
C LEU A 11 26.25 10.44 0.78
N LEU A 12 26.74 9.95 -0.36
CA LEU A 12 27.83 10.60 -1.08
C LEU A 12 27.41 11.97 -1.64
N VAL A 13 26.19 12.05 -2.20
CA VAL A 13 25.66 13.31 -2.72
C VAL A 13 25.45 14.32 -1.59
N SER A 14 24.90 13.89 -0.44
CA SER A 14 24.73 14.76 0.74
C SER A 14 26.05 15.28 1.28
N LEU A 15 27.07 14.44 1.34
CA LEU A 15 28.44 14.84 1.72
C LEU A 15 29.01 15.89 0.75
N CYS A 16 28.96 15.60 -0.56
CA CYS A 16 29.44 16.53 -1.58
C CYS A 16 28.68 17.86 -1.55
N ALA A 17 27.35 17.81 -1.47
CA ALA A 17 26.51 18.99 -1.41
C ALA A 17 26.82 19.84 -0.17
N GLY A 18 26.94 19.22 1.00
CA GLY A 18 27.28 19.93 2.24
C GLY A 18 28.61 20.65 2.18
N VAL A 19 29.66 19.98 1.62
CA VAL A 19 30.97 20.62 1.39
C VAL A 19 30.86 21.81 0.41
N LEU A 20 30.14 21.62 -0.72
CA LEU A 20 29.99 22.67 -1.74
C LEU A 20 29.15 23.86 -1.22
N LEU A 21 28.23 23.63 -0.32
CA LEU A 21 27.44 24.69 0.35
C LEU A 21 28.19 25.36 1.51
N GLY A 22 29.43 24.95 1.81
CA GLY A 22 30.27 25.55 2.83
C GLY A 22 29.90 25.15 4.26
N LEU A 23 29.25 24.02 4.48
CA LEU A 23 28.98 23.53 5.83
C LEU A 23 30.31 23.17 6.54
N PRO A 24 30.48 23.56 7.82
CA PRO A 24 31.65 23.17 8.58
C PRO A 24 31.78 21.62 8.65
N LEU A 25 32.98 21.09 8.39
CA LEU A 25 33.21 19.65 8.40
C LEU A 25 32.75 18.92 9.67
N PRO A 26 32.89 19.49 10.90
CA PRO A 26 32.37 18.86 12.12
C PRO A 26 30.85 18.72 12.15
N ASP A 27 30.12 19.58 11.44
CA ASP A 27 28.65 19.61 11.46
C ASP A 27 28.05 18.75 10.34
N LEU A 28 28.86 18.39 9.35
CA LEU A 28 28.42 17.60 8.18
C LEU A 28 27.83 16.24 8.58
N ALA A 29 28.57 15.49 9.42
CA ALA A 29 28.12 14.19 9.90
C ALA A 29 26.85 14.30 10.78
N LYS A 30 26.78 15.36 11.63
CA LYS A 30 25.59 15.63 12.47
C LYS A 30 24.36 15.96 11.63
N SER A 31 24.55 16.77 10.57
CA SER A 31 23.44 17.15 9.66
C SER A 31 22.88 15.92 8.94
N ILE A 32 23.76 15.04 8.42
CA ILE A 32 23.34 13.79 7.79
C ILE A 32 22.63 12.87 8.79
N GLN A 33 23.18 12.69 10.00
CA GLN A 33 22.55 11.87 11.04
C GLN A 33 21.19 12.43 11.45
N LYS A 34 21.07 13.76 11.53
CA LYS A 34 19.80 14.41 11.85
C LYS A 34 18.76 14.18 10.75
N GLY A 35 19.11 14.38 9.48
CA GLY A 35 18.22 14.16 8.34
C GLY A 35 17.73 12.71 8.28
N LEU A 36 18.66 11.73 8.41
CA LEU A 36 18.31 10.32 8.50
C LEU A 36 17.37 10.03 9.68
N GLY A 37 17.69 10.57 10.85
CA GLY A 37 16.93 10.32 12.09
C GLY A 37 15.52 10.92 12.04
N ASP A 38 15.39 12.17 11.63
CA ASP A 38 14.10 12.87 11.53
C ASP A 38 13.18 12.19 10.51
N THR A 39 13.73 11.80 9.36
CA THR A 39 12.98 11.11 8.30
C THR A 39 12.54 9.71 8.73
N LEU A 40 13.45 8.90 9.27
CA LEU A 40 13.09 7.57 9.77
C LEU A 40 12.13 7.65 10.96
N GLY A 41 12.37 8.56 11.90
CA GLY A 41 11.53 8.73 13.08
C GLY A 41 10.07 9.02 12.74
N SER A 42 9.83 9.78 11.68
CA SER A 42 8.47 10.12 11.24
C SER A 42 7.77 9.03 10.43
N LEU A 43 8.50 8.13 9.77
CA LEU A 43 7.94 7.25 8.75
C LEU A 43 8.09 5.74 9.03
N VAL A 44 9.13 5.33 9.77
CA VAL A 44 9.49 3.91 9.92
C VAL A 44 8.33 3.07 10.46
N THR A 45 7.65 3.56 11.50
CA THR A 45 6.54 2.81 12.13
C THR A 45 5.40 2.58 11.15
N ILE A 46 4.99 3.62 10.42
CA ILE A 46 3.87 3.55 9.47
C ILE A 46 4.20 2.61 8.33
N ILE A 47 5.40 2.73 7.75
CA ILE A 47 5.82 1.92 6.59
C ILE A 47 5.97 0.45 6.99
N VAL A 48 6.58 0.17 8.14
CA VAL A 48 6.81 -1.21 8.62
C VAL A 48 5.48 -1.89 8.95
N LEU A 49 4.60 -1.23 9.73
CA LEU A 49 3.30 -1.79 10.07
C LEU A 49 2.41 -1.95 8.84
N GLY A 50 2.49 -1.01 7.87
CA GLY A 50 1.81 -1.12 6.58
C GLY A 50 2.28 -2.32 5.77
N ALA A 51 3.59 -2.55 5.72
CA ALA A 51 4.17 -3.72 5.05
C ALA A 51 3.74 -5.05 5.70
N MET A 52 3.75 -5.10 7.03
CA MET A 52 3.28 -6.27 7.79
C MET A 52 1.80 -6.56 7.51
N LEU A 53 0.94 -5.53 7.55
CA LEU A 53 -0.49 -5.66 7.24
C LEU A 53 -0.69 -6.18 5.82
N GLY A 54 -0.05 -5.55 4.84
CA GLY A 54 -0.12 -5.94 3.44
C GLY A 54 0.34 -7.38 3.22
N LYS A 55 1.49 -7.78 3.80
CA LYS A 55 2.00 -9.15 3.69
C LYS A 55 1.04 -10.18 4.29
N LEU A 56 0.42 -9.87 5.45
CA LEU A 56 -0.56 -10.77 6.07
C LEU A 56 -1.85 -10.85 5.26
N VAL A 57 -2.38 -9.74 4.72
CA VAL A 57 -3.55 -9.71 3.82
C VAL A 57 -3.29 -10.56 2.57
N ALA A 58 -2.06 -10.48 2.01
CA ALA A 58 -1.67 -11.30 0.87
C ALA A 58 -1.57 -12.78 1.21
N SER A 59 -0.81 -13.14 2.27
CA SER A 59 -0.50 -14.53 2.63
C SER A 59 -1.66 -15.30 3.26
N SER A 60 -2.66 -14.60 3.80
CA SER A 60 -3.88 -15.22 4.36
C SER A 60 -4.92 -15.61 3.31
N GLY A 61 -4.76 -15.19 2.05
CA GLY A 61 -5.79 -15.34 1.02
C GLY A 61 -6.86 -14.23 1.04
N ALA A 62 -6.80 -13.26 1.97
CA ALA A 62 -7.79 -12.19 2.06
C ALA A 62 -7.85 -11.34 0.78
N ALA A 63 -6.71 -11.03 0.17
CA ALA A 63 -6.67 -10.31 -1.10
C ALA A 63 -7.33 -11.11 -2.24
N GLN A 64 -7.13 -12.44 -2.28
CA GLN A 64 -7.81 -13.32 -3.25
C GLN A 64 -9.32 -13.37 -3.01
N GLN A 65 -9.76 -13.39 -1.75
CA GLN A 65 -11.17 -13.34 -1.38
C GLN A 65 -11.83 -12.03 -1.80
N ILE A 66 -11.17 -10.88 -1.59
CA ILE A 66 -11.63 -9.58 -2.06
C ILE A 66 -11.77 -9.58 -3.58
N ALA A 67 -10.73 -10.02 -4.28
CA ALA A 67 -10.70 -10.06 -5.74
C ALA A 67 -11.82 -10.94 -6.33
N SER A 68 -11.97 -12.17 -5.84
CA SER A 68 -13.00 -13.09 -6.32
C SER A 68 -14.42 -12.57 -6.05
N THR A 69 -14.62 -11.89 -4.92
CA THR A 69 -15.91 -11.29 -4.56
C THR A 69 -16.27 -10.14 -5.49
N LEU A 70 -15.33 -9.22 -5.73
CA LEU A 70 -15.57 -8.07 -6.62
C LEU A 70 -15.80 -8.50 -8.07
N ILE A 71 -14.99 -9.43 -8.58
CA ILE A 71 -15.15 -9.96 -9.94
C ILE A 71 -16.53 -10.62 -10.11
N ARG A 72 -16.97 -11.38 -9.12
CA ARG A 72 -18.30 -11.99 -9.12
C ARG A 72 -19.42 -10.94 -9.09
N LEU A 73 -19.24 -9.86 -8.32
CA LEU A 73 -20.22 -8.79 -8.20
C LEU A 73 -20.39 -8.01 -9.51
N PHE A 74 -19.29 -7.69 -10.20
CA PHE A 74 -19.32 -6.94 -11.46
C PHE A 74 -19.70 -7.80 -12.67
N GLY A 75 -19.47 -9.10 -12.60
CA GLY A 75 -19.75 -10.06 -13.67
C GLY A 75 -18.85 -9.88 -14.89
N GLU A 76 -19.05 -10.74 -15.88
CA GLU A 76 -18.20 -10.82 -17.08
C GLU A 76 -18.24 -9.53 -17.93
N LYS A 77 -19.44 -8.93 -18.10
CA LYS A 77 -19.60 -7.73 -18.93
C LYS A 77 -18.84 -6.51 -18.41
N ASN A 78 -18.67 -6.42 -17.09
CA ASN A 78 -18.04 -5.28 -16.42
C ASN A 78 -16.69 -5.67 -15.77
N ILE A 79 -16.04 -6.69 -16.25
CA ILE A 79 -14.86 -7.27 -15.62
C ILE A 79 -13.70 -6.26 -15.48
N SER A 80 -13.52 -5.37 -16.45
CA SER A 80 -12.51 -4.30 -16.38
C SER A 80 -12.77 -3.35 -15.20
N TRP A 81 -14.04 -3.04 -14.92
CA TRP A 81 -14.45 -2.25 -13.75
C TRP A 81 -14.23 -3.02 -12.46
N GLY A 82 -14.61 -4.31 -12.44
CA GLY A 82 -14.36 -5.20 -11.30
C GLY A 82 -12.87 -5.29 -10.97
N LEU A 83 -12.02 -5.44 -11.97
CA LEU A 83 -10.57 -5.48 -11.80
C LEU A 83 -9.98 -4.13 -11.37
N MET A 84 -10.52 -3.01 -11.86
CA MET A 84 -10.16 -1.68 -11.40
C MET A 84 -10.46 -1.52 -9.89
N PHE A 85 -11.67 -1.84 -9.44
CA PHE A 85 -12.02 -1.77 -8.02
C PHE A 85 -11.22 -2.76 -7.18
N THR A 86 -10.96 -3.95 -7.70
CA THR A 86 -10.10 -4.95 -7.05
C THR A 86 -8.70 -4.39 -6.83
N GLY A 87 -8.07 -3.86 -7.88
CA GLY A 87 -6.74 -3.25 -7.79
C GLY A 87 -6.71 -2.08 -6.82
N PHE A 88 -7.75 -1.25 -6.80
CA PHE A 88 -7.83 -0.12 -5.88
C PHE A 88 -7.94 -0.57 -4.42
N ILE A 89 -8.89 -1.45 -4.09
CA ILE A 89 -9.13 -1.91 -2.72
C ILE A 89 -7.95 -2.72 -2.19
N ILE A 90 -7.41 -3.63 -2.99
CA ILE A 90 -6.23 -4.42 -2.62
C ILE A 90 -4.98 -3.54 -2.55
N GLY A 91 -4.88 -2.53 -3.42
CA GLY A 91 -3.79 -1.57 -3.44
C GLY A 91 -3.68 -0.70 -2.19
N ILE A 92 -4.75 -0.56 -1.39
CA ILE A 92 -4.71 0.21 -0.14
C ILE A 92 -3.79 -0.45 0.91
N PRO A 93 -3.96 -1.74 1.26
CA PRO A 93 -3.09 -2.38 2.24
C PRO A 93 -1.78 -2.93 1.64
N LEU A 94 -1.72 -3.20 0.34
CA LEU A 94 -0.58 -3.86 -0.29
C LEU A 94 0.35 -2.89 -1.00
N PHE A 95 1.65 -3.06 -0.81
CA PHE A 95 2.63 -2.43 -1.70
C PHE A 95 2.42 -2.88 -3.15
N TYR A 96 2.65 -1.97 -4.10
CA TYR A 96 2.43 -2.21 -5.52
C TYR A 96 3.04 -3.53 -6.00
N ASN A 97 4.31 -3.80 -5.65
CA ASN A 97 5.00 -5.01 -6.07
C ASN A 97 4.32 -6.30 -5.56
N VAL A 98 3.87 -6.29 -4.30
CA VAL A 98 3.17 -7.44 -3.69
C VAL A 98 1.81 -7.64 -4.34
N GLY A 99 1.04 -6.56 -4.49
CA GLY A 99 -0.25 -6.58 -5.18
C GLY A 99 -0.13 -7.03 -6.63
N PHE A 100 0.89 -6.54 -7.34
CA PHE A 100 1.18 -6.93 -8.71
C PHE A 100 1.44 -8.43 -8.85
N VAL A 101 2.39 -8.97 -8.08
CA VAL A 101 2.75 -10.41 -8.13
C VAL A 101 1.56 -11.29 -7.76
N LEU A 102 0.76 -10.89 -6.77
CA LEU A 102 -0.42 -11.63 -6.34
C LEU A 102 -1.53 -11.62 -7.41
N MET A 103 -1.70 -10.50 -8.12
CA MET A 103 -2.81 -10.32 -9.04
C MET A 103 -2.53 -10.82 -10.45
N ILE A 104 -1.28 -10.93 -10.87
CA ILE A 104 -0.92 -11.44 -12.22
C ILE A 104 -1.54 -12.82 -12.50
N PRO A 105 -1.40 -13.84 -11.66
CA PRO A 105 -2.03 -15.14 -11.89
C PRO A 105 -3.54 -15.04 -12.07
N LEU A 106 -4.20 -14.22 -11.23
CA LEU A 106 -5.64 -14.01 -11.31
C LEU A 106 -6.06 -13.37 -12.64
N ILE A 107 -5.31 -12.34 -13.10
CA ILE A 107 -5.57 -11.71 -14.41
C ILE A 107 -5.49 -12.77 -15.51
N PHE A 108 -4.44 -13.62 -15.53
CA PHE A 108 -4.29 -14.64 -16.55
C PHE A 108 -5.38 -15.72 -16.47
N ALA A 109 -5.78 -16.15 -15.27
CA ALA A 109 -6.89 -17.09 -15.10
C ALA A 109 -8.20 -16.53 -15.67
N LEU A 110 -8.49 -15.25 -15.39
CA LEU A 110 -9.69 -14.57 -15.93
C LEU A 110 -9.63 -14.38 -17.44
N VAL A 111 -8.47 -14.00 -17.97
CA VAL A 111 -8.24 -13.86 -19.42
C VAL A 111 -8.49 -15.18 -20.12
N GLN A 112 -8.01 -16.30 -19.57
CA GLN A 112 -8.23 -17.63 -20.14
C GLN A 112 -9.69 -18.07 -20.02
N LYS A 113 -10.29 -17.90 -18.83
CA LYS A 113 -11.67 -18.34 -18.55
C LYS A 113 -12.70 -17.63 -19.40
N PHE A 114 -12.57 -16.30 -19.54
CA PHE A 114 -13.54 -15.46 -20.26
C PHE A 114 -13.08 -15.04 -21.65
N LYS A 115 -11.95 -15.56 -22.12
CA LYS A 115 -11.35 -15.23 -23.43
C LYS A 115 -11.18 -13.73 -23.67
N LEU A 116 -10.76 -13.02 -22.61
CA LEU A 116 -10.60 -11.57 -22.62
C LEU A 116 -9.30 -11.16 -23.30
N ASN A 117 -9.27 -9.92 -23.81
CA ASN A 117 -8.01 -9.28 -24.12
C ASN A 117 -7.20 -9.02 -22.83
N PRO A 118 -5.96 -9.51 -22.70
CA PRO A 118 -5.12 -9.31 -21.51
C PRO A 118 -4.96 -7.84 -21.09
N LEU A 119 -4.94 -6.91 -22.05
CA LEU A 119 -4.86 -5.47 -21.74
C LEU A 119 -6.13 -4.94 -21.11
N MET A 120 -7.30 -5.46 -21.51
CA MET A 120 -8.60 -5.09 -20.92
C MET A 120 -8.74 -5.56 -19.46
N ALA A 121 -8.00 -6.57 -19.06
CA ALA A 121 -7.96 -7.07 -17.69
C ALA A 121 -6.80 -6.45 -16.89
N GLY A 122 -5.60 -6.43 -17.44
CA GLY A 122 -4.39 -6.01 -16.75
C GLY A 122 -4.31 -4.51 -16.51
N VAL A 123 -4.59 -3.70 -17.53
CA VAL A 123 -4.44 -2.23 -17.42
C VAL A 123 -5.30 -1.62 -16.33
N PRO A 124 -6.62 -1.92 -16.19
CA PRO A 124 -7.43 -1.37 -15.12
C PRO A 124 -6.94 -1.72 -13.72
N MET A 125 -6.53 -2.96 -13.51
CA MET A 125 -6.03 -3.41 -12.23
C MET A 125 -4.69 -2.76 -11.86
N MET A 126 -3.75 -2.74 -12.81
CA MET A 126 -2.42 -2.17 -12.58
C MET A 126 -2.47 -0.65 -12.38
N ALA A 127 -3.29 0.06 -13.15
CA ALA A 127 -3.51 1.49 -12.98
C ALA A 127 -4.06 1.79 -11.58
N SER A 128 -5.02 1.00 -11.11
CA SER A 128 -5.61 1.19 -9.78
C SER A 128 -4.64 0.88 -8.64
N LEU A 129 -3.85 -0.19 -8.76
CA LEU A 129 -2.76 -0.49 -7.82
C LEU A 129 -1.74 0.66 -7.77
N SER A 130 -1.37 1.20 -8.92
CA SER A 130 -0.40 2.30 -9.02
C SER A 130 -0.93 3.58 -8.39
N VAL A 131 -2.19 3.93 -8.67
CA VAL A 131 -2.84 5.11 -8.11
C VAL A 131 -3.01 4.98 -6.60
N ALA A 132 -3.48 3.83 -6.10
CA ALA A 132 -3.59 3.58 -4.66
C ALA A 132 -2.24 3.74 -3.98
N HIS A 133 -1.17 3.15 -4.53
CA HIS A 133 0.18 3.22 -3.98
C HIS A 133 0.79 4.63 -4.03
N GLY A 134 0.53 5.38 -5.09
CA GLY A 134 1.11 6.72 -5.29
C GLY A 134 0.37 7.85 -4.59
N TYR A 135 -0.95 7.71 -4.34
CA TYR A 135 -1.79 8.79 -3.83
C TYR A 135 -2.22 8.62 -2.39
N LEU A 136 -2.32 7.37 -1.91
CA LEU A 136 -2.96 7.07 -0.65
C LEU A 136 -1.95 6.79 0.47
N PRO A 137 -1.92 7.60 1.55
CA PRO A 137 -1.31 7.15 2.78
C PRO A 137 -2.01 5.85 3.28
N PRO A 138 -1.33 4.97 3.98
CA PRO A 138 0.02 5.09 4.55
C PRO A 138 1.18 4.60 3.65
N HIS A 139 1.01 4.57 2.35
CA HIS A 139 2.13 4.20 1.46
C HIS A 139 3.32 5.15 1.60
N PRO A 140 4.57 4.66 1.37
CA PRO A 140 5.78 5.41 1.68
C PRO A 140 5.85 6.80 1.03
N SER A 141 5.54 6.90 -0.26
CA SER A 141 5.66 8.15 -0.99
C SER A 141 4.67 9.23 -0.51
N PRO A 142 3.34 8.99 -0.47
CA PRO A 142 2.42 9.99 0.07
C PRO A 142 2.65 10.25 1.57
N ALA A 143 3.05 9.26 2.37
CA ALA A 143 3.37 9.47 3.77
C ALA A 143 4.58 10.39 3.97
N ALA A 144 5.62 10.25 3.14
CA ALA A 144 6.79 11.13 3.16
C ALA A 144 6.41 12.58 2.81
N LEU A 145 5.55 12.79 1.81
CA LEU A 145 5.06 14.12 1.46
C LEU A 145 4.21 14.74 2.57
N VAL A 146 3.34 13.93 3.22
CA VAL A 146 2.56 14.38 4.38
C VAL A 146 3.47 14.87 5.49
N ALA A 147 4.52 14.11 5.82
CA ALA A 147 5.50 14.50 6.83
C ALA A 147 6.25 15.78 6.44
N GLN A 148 6.72 15.87 5.19
CA GLN A 148 7.49 17.00 4.69
C GLN A 148 6.68 18.31 4.67
N PHE A 149 5.41 18.24 4.31
CA PHE A 149 4.51 19.40 4.28
C PHE A 149 3.77 19.65 5.58
N HIS A 150 4.05 18.88 6.64
CA HIS A 150 3.33 18.95 7.92
C HIS A 150 1.81 18.89 7.76
N ALA A 151 1.36 18.08 6.79
CA ALA A 151 -0.06 17.90 6.48
C ALA A 151 -0.72 16.87 7.41
N ASN A 152 -2.05 16.89 7.47
CA ASN A 152 -2.80 15.86 8.20
C ASN A 152 -2.96 14.61 7.32
N MET A 153 -2.56 13.44 7.84
CA MET A 153 -2.57 12.17 7.12
C MET A 153 -3.98 11.74 6.69
N GLY A 154 -4.96 11.87 7.59
CA GLY A 154 -6.34 11.47 7.28
C GLY A 154 -7.01 12.41 6.28
N THR A 155 -6.74 13.72 6.36
CA THR A 155 -7.22 14.69 5.37
C THR A 155 -6.59 14.39 4.01
N THR A 156 -5.29 14.11 3.95
CA THR A 156 -4.59 13.74 2.71
C THR A 156 -5.16 12.45 2.13
N LEU A 157 -5.44 11.45 2.96
CA LEU A 157 -6.09 10.20 2.53
C LEU A 157 -7.47 10.46 1.94
N THR A 158 -8.28 11.31 2.58
CA THR A 158 -9.63 11.63 2.12
C THR A 158 -9.61 12.29 0.74
N TYR A 159 -8.79 13.32 0.55
CA TYR A 159 -8.61 13.95 -0.76
C TYR A 159 -7.95 13.01 -1.77
N GLY A 160 -7.00 12.19 -1.32
CA GLY A 160 -6.36 11.17 -2.15
C GLY A 160 -7.38 10.18 -2.73
N ILE A 161 -8.34 9.70 -1.93
CA ILE A 161 -9.43 8.83 -2.40
C ILE A 161 -10.28 9.55 -3.44
N ILE A 162 -10.69 10.79 -3.18
CA ILE A 162 -11.53 11.59 -4.11
C ILE A 162 -10.83 11.75 -5.46
N VAL A 163 -9.56 12.13 -5.46
CA VAL A 163 -8.75 12.33 -6.68
C VAL A 163 -8.45 11.00 -7.38
N SER A 164 -8.29 9.92 -6.62
CA SER A 164 -8.03 8.58 -7.18
C SER A 164 -9.19 8.08 -8.05
N ILE A 165 -10.44 8.38 -7.70
CA ILE A 165 -11.61 7.88 -8.44
C ILE A 165 -11.55 8.26 -9.93
N PRO A 166 -11.49 9.55 -10.31
CA PRO A 166 -11.37 9.91 -11.73
C PRO A 166 -10.07 9.39 -12.36
N ALA A 167 -8.96 9.35 -11.61
CA ALA A 167 -7.68 8.87 -12.12
C ALA A 167 -7.74 7.39 -12.51
N ILE A 168 -8.29 6.51 -11.65
CA ILE A 168 -8.41 5.07 -11.96
C ILE A 168 -9.43 4.79 -13.06
N ILE A 169 -10.49 5.59 -13.17
CA ILE A 169 -11.47 5.45 -14.24
C ILE A 169 -10.83 5.77 -15.60
N LEU A 170 -10.11 6.88 -15.68
CA LEU A 170 -9.48 7.33 -16.92
C LEU A 170 -8.31 6.42 -17.32
N ALA A 171 -7.37 6.16 -16.38
CA ALA A 171 -6.19 5.34 -16.65
C ALA A 171 -6.48 3.83 -16.69
N GLY A 172 -7.60 3.39 -16.14
CA GLY A 172 -8.03 1.99 -16.13
C GLY A 172 -8.96 1.65 -17.29
N PRO A 173 -10.27 1.48 -17.04
CA PRO A 173 -11.21 0.97 -18.03
C PRO A 173 -11.31 1.82 -19.30
N ILE A 174 -11.24 3.16 -19.19
CA ILE A 174 -11.35 4.04 -20.37
C ILE A 174 -10.10 3.89 -21.24
N PHE A 175 -8.91 3.98 -20.66
CA PHE A 175 -7.65 3.80 -21.39
C PHE A 175 -7.52 2.37 -21.95
N ALA A 176 -7.90 1.34 -21.20
CA ALA A 176 -7.88 -0.04 -21.68
C ALA A 176 -8.71 -0.21 -22.96
N LYS A 177 -9.87 0.46 -23.08
CA LYS A 177 -10.69 0.41 -24.28
C LYS A 177 -9.96 0.92 -25.51
N THR A 178 -9.10 1.93 -25.39
CA THR A 178 -8.31 2.45 -26.54
C THR A 178 -7.28 1.42 -27.05
N LEU A 179 -6.91 0.46 -26.18
CA LEU A 179 -5.95 -0.61 -26.48
C LEU A 179 -6.62 -1.91 -26.98
N SER A 180 -7.94 -1.92 -27.12
CA SER A 180 -8.71 -3.12 -27.49
C SER A 180 -8.31 -3.74 -28.85
N HIS A 181 -7.75 -2.92 -29.75
CA HIS A 181 -7.24 -3.36 -31.06
C HIS A 181 -5.89 -4.08 -30.97
N ILE A 182 -5.17 -3.99 -29.86
CA ILE A 182 -3.90 -4.65 -29.65
C ILE A 182 -4.16 -6.04 -29.09
N THR A 183 -3.69 -7.06 -29.81
CA THR A 183 -3.74 -8.46 -29.36
C THR A 183 -2.36 -8.90 -28.88
N PRO A 184 -2.07 -8.83 -27.56
CA PRO A 184 -0.79 -9.27 -27.03
C PRO A 184 -0.66 -10.80 -27.15
N LYS A 185 0.55 -11.27 -27.47
CA LYS A 185 0.83 -12.71 -27.45
C LYS A 185 0.73 -13.22 -26.01
N PRO A 186 -0.02 -14.30 -25.73
CA PRO A 186 -0.11 -14.84 -24.38
C PRO A 186 1.25 -15.33 -23.91
N LEU A 187 1.65 -14.90 -22.72
CA LEU A 187 2.81 -15.45 -22.01
C LEU A 187 2.48 -16.85 -21.51
N LYS A 188 3.27 -17.85 -21.89
CA LYS A 188 3.03 -19.27 -21.60
C LYS A 188 3.34 -19.70 -20.15
N THR A 189 3.75 -18.78 -19.25
CA THR A 189 4.57 -19.17 -18.09
C THR A 189 4.06 -18.69 -16.71
N PHE A 190 2.78 -18.61 -16.46
CA PHE A 190 2.34 -18.39 -15.10
C PHE A 190 1.45 -19.54 -14.62
N ALA A 191 2.08 -20.49 -13.89
CA ALA A 191 1.33 -21.48 -13.12
C ALA A 191 0.66 -20.77 -11.94
N VAL A 192 -0.65 -20.83 -11.88
CA VAL A 192 -1.45 -20.24 -10.80
C VAL A 192 -1.35 -21.16 -9.59
N GLN A 193 -0.74 -20.71 -8.49
CA GLN A 193 -0.98 -21.28 -7.17
C GLN A 193 -2.24 -20.60 -6.62
N GLU A 194 -3.40 -21.15 -6.89
CA GLU A 194 -4.63 -20.73 -6.23
C GLU A 194 -4.67 -21.36 -4.83
N VAL A 195 -4.86 -20.53 -3.81
CA VAL A 195 -5.27 -21.00 -2.48
C VAL A 195 -6.65 -21.65 -2.66
N GLN A 196 -6.84 -22.85 -2.12
CA GLN A 196 -8.11 -23.56 -2.25
C GLN A 196 -9.25 -22.73 -1.66
N ALA A 197 -10.40 -22.73 -2.31
CA ALA A 197 -11.53 -21.87 -1.93
C ALA A 197 -12.00 -22.08 -0.47
N ASP A 198 -11.82 -23.29 0.05
CA ASP A 198 -12.22 -23.68 1.42
C ASP A 198 -11.27 -23.11 2.50
N GLU A 199 -10.09 -22.63 2.12
CA GLU A 199 -9.10 -22.04 3.03
C GLU A 199 -9.14 -20.52 3.07
N LEU A 200 -9.99 -19.89 2.25
CA LEU A 200 -10.08 -18.43 2.19
C LEU A 200 -10.80 -17.85 3.41
N PRO A 201 -10.33 -16.69 3.93
CA PRO A 201 -11.04 -15.98 5.00
C PRO A 201 -12.44 -15.57 4.57
N SER A 202 -13.34 -15.32 5.54
CA SER A 202 -14.67 -14.77 5.22
C SER A 202 -14.56 -13.42 4.49
N ILE A 203 -15.55 -13.13 3.64
CA ILE A 203 -15.62 -11.87 2.87
C ILE A 203 -15.53 -10.65 3.82
N SER A 204 -16.35 -10.66 4.88
CA SER A 204 -16.39 -9.56 5.85
C SER A 204 -15.05 -9.36 6.56
N SER A 205 -14.39 -10.46 6.98
CA SER A 205 -13.08 -10.38 7.61
C SER A 205 -12.02 -9.82 6.67
N SER A 206 -12.03 -10.24 5.41
CA SER A 206 -11.08 -9.79 4.40
C SER A 206 -11.19 -8.29 4.12
N PHE A 207 -12.41 -7.81 3.83
CA PHE A 207 -12.64 -6.38 3.55
C PHE A 207 -12.42 -5.51 4.78
N LEU A 208 -12.96 -5.90 5.95
CA LEU A 208 -12.81 -5.12 7.17
C LEU A 208 -11.34 -4.97 7.57
N THR A 209 -10.59 -6.07 7.56
CA THR A 209 -9.17 -6.02 7.93
C THR A 209 -8.34 -5.21 6.94
N ALA A 210 -8.56 -5.39 5.64
CA ALA A 210 -7.81 -4.67 4.61
C ALA A 210 -8.07 -3.15 4.65
N LEU A 211 -9.30 -2.73 4.93
CA LEU A 211 -9.72 -1.33 4.89
C LEU A 211 -9.74 -0.67 6.28
N LEU A 212 -9.46 -1.40 7.36
CA LEU A 212 -9.52 -0.88 8.72
C LEU A 212 -8.66 0.38 8.93
N PRO A 213 -7.41 0.47 8.44
CA PRO A 213 -6.62 1.70 8.58
C PRO A 213 -7.29 2.91 7.94
N VAL A 214 -7.90 2.72 6.77
CA VAL A 214 -8.62 3.78 6.05
C VAL A 214 -9.83 4.26 6.83
N PHE A 215 -10.65 3.32 7.30
CA PHE A 215 -11.82 3.66 8.11
C PHE A 215 -11.44 4.39 9.39
N LEU A 216 -10.41 3.93 10.09
CA LEU A 216 -9.95 4.58 11.31
C LEU A 216 -9.41 5.99 11.04
N LEU A 217 -8.53 6.16 10.04
CA LEU A 217 -7.97 7.47 9.72
C LEU A 217 -9.04 8.48 9.27
N VAL A 218 -9.95 8.07 8.41
CA VAL A 218 -11.04 8.96 7.95
C VAL A 218 -12.00 9.30 9.09
N PHE A 219 -12.38 8.30 9.88
CA PHE A 219 -13.31 8.47 10.99
C PHE A 219 -12.74 9.37 12.09
N THR A 220 -11.50 9.12 12.52
CA THR A 220 -10.85 9.93 13.55
C THR A 220 -10.60 11.36 13.08
N THR A 221 -10.22 11.56 11.80
CA THR A 221 -10.09 12.89 11.22
C THR A 221 -11.43 13.63 11.19
N ALA A 222 -12.52 12.96 10.83
CA ALA A 222 -13.85 13.55 10.84
C ALA A 222 -14.28 13.95 12.25
N LEU A 223 -13.98 13.12 13.26
CA LEU A 223 -14.26 13.44 14.67
C LEU A 223 -13.44 14.65 15.15
N ASP A 224 -12.17 14.74 14.77
CA ASP A 224 -11.29 15.85 15.14
C ASP A 224 -11.81 17.19 14.59
N VAL A 225 -12.31 17.17 13.35
CA VAL A 225 -12.94 18.33 12.73
C VAL A 225 -14.26 18.74 13.44
N GLN A 226 -15.08 17.75 13.83
CA GLN A 226 -16.39 18.02 14.46
C GLN A 226 -16.27 18.49 15.91
N LEU A 227 -15.38 17.89 16.69
CA LEU A 227 -15.23 18.19 18.12
C LEU A 227 -14.43 19.47 18.38
N GLY A 228 -13.59 19.88 17.43
CA GLY A 228 -12.74 21.05 17.55
C GLY A 228 -11.59 20.88 18.55
N LYS A 229 -10.63 21.81 18.51
CA LYS A 229 -9.39 21.72 19.30
C LYS A 229 -9.59 21.91 20.81
N ASP A 230 -10.68 22.53 21.23
CA ASP A 230 -10.97 22.84 22.61
C ASP A 230 -11.75 21.75 23.37
N SER A 231 -12.00 20.62 22.72
CA SER A 231 -12.72 19.49 23.31
C SER A 231 -11.89 18.83 24.43
N PRO A 232 -12.51 18.47 25.59
CA PRO A 232 -11.83 17.71 26.63
C PRO A 232 -11.31 16.34 26.15
N PHE A 233 -11.84 15.81 25.06
CA PHE A 233 -11.42 14.55 24.43
C PHE A 233 -10.28 14.73 23.41
N SER A 234 -9.86 15.96 23.12
CA SER A 234 -8.81 16.25 22.14
C SER A 234 -7.51 15.44 22.36
N PRO A 235 -6.95 15.27 23.59
CA PRO A 235 -5.73 14.49 23.76
C PRO A 235 -5.87 13.01 23.40
N VAL A 236 -7.03 12.41 23.75
CA VAL A 236 -7.33 11.01 23.40
C VAL A 236 -7.55 10.88 21.88
N LEU A 237 -8.26 11.84 21.30
CA LEU A 237 -8.54 11.85 19.88
C LEU A 237 -7.25 11.98 19.06
N HIS A 238 -6.32 12.86 19.46
CA HIS A 238 -5.02 12.98 18.83
C HIS A 238 -4.20 11.68 18.90
N LEU A 239 -4.26 10.95 20.02
CA LEU A 239 -3.58 9.65 20.13
C LEU A 239 -4.18 8.61 19.20
N ILE A 240 -5.51 8.47 19.16
CA ILE A 240 -6.17 7.45 18.32
C ILE A 240 -6.21 7.82 16.84
N SER A 241 -6.02 9.08 16.48
CA SER A 241 -5.89 9.56 15.10
C SER A 241 -4.44 9.57 14.60
N ASP A 242 -3.48 9.32 15.49
CA ASP A 242 -2.08 9.19 15.09
C ASP A 242 -1.93 8.02 14.11
N PRO A 243 -1.33 8.24 12.93
CA PRO A 243 -1.24 7.20 11.91
C PRO A 243 -0.51 5.93 12.36
N ALA A 244 0.50 6.04 13.23
CA ALA A 244 1.21 4.89 13.75
C ALA A 244 0.33 4.08 14.72
N MET A 245 -0.49 4.77 15.53
CA MET A 245 -1.46 4.11 16.42
C MET A 245 -2.58 3.42 15.63
N VAL A 246 -3.10 4.08 14.61
CA VAL A 246 -4.08 3.47 13.69
C VAL A 246 -3.51 2.20 13.06
N MET A 247 -2.27 2.25 12.55
CA MET A 247 -1.62 1.08 11.97
C MET A 247 -1.35 -0.02 13.00
N LEU A 248 -1.00 0.34 14.23
CA LEU A 248 -0.81 -0.63 15.32
C LEU A 248 -2.13 -1.35 15.66
N VAL A 249 -3.23 -0.63 15.77
CA VAL A 249 -4.57 -1.23 15.98
C VAL A 249 -4.94 -2.14 14.81
N ALA A 250 -4.71 -1.69 13.58
CA ALA A 250 -5.01 -2.47 12.38
C ALA A 250 -4.20 -3.77 12.31
N ILE A 251 -2.91 -3.75 12.66
CA ILE A 251 -2.07 -4.96 12.63
C ILE A 251 -2.45 -5.95 13.75
N CYS A 252 -2.80 -5.47 14.94
CA CYS A 252 -3.32 -6.31 16.02
C CYS A 252 -4.63 -6.99 15.60
N PHE A 253 -5.55 -6.24 14.99
CA PHE A 253 -6.80 -6.77 14.48
C PHE A 253 -6.56 -7.79 13.34
N ALA A 254 -5.65 -7.50 12.43
CA ALA A 254 -5.26 -8.41 11.34
C ALA A 254 -4.63 -9.69 11.88
N THR A 255 -3.74 -9.60 12.87
CA THR A 255 -3.13 -10.76 13.54
C THR A 255 -4.21 -11.71 14.07
N TRP A 256 -5.23 -11.14 14.69
CA TRP A 256 -6.33 -11.93 15.21
C TRP A 256 -7.23 -12.51 14.10
N THR A 257 -7.69 -11.67 13.15
CA THR A 257 -8.70 -12.05 12.15
C THR A 257 -8.14 -12.91 11.01
N LEU A 258 -6.95 -12.60 10.51
CA LEU A 258 -6.30 -13.25 9.37
C LEU A 258 -5.16 -14.20 9.78
N GLY A 259 -4.79 -14.19 11.05
CA GLY A 259 -3.81 -15.09 11.64
C GLY A 259 -4.47 -16.13 12.54
N LEU A 260 -4.63 -15.78 13.82
CA LEU A 260 -5.02 -16.71 14.88
C LEU A 260 -6.40 -17.35 14.64
N ARG A 261 -7.38 -16.57 14.20
CA ARG A 261 -8.74 -17.08 13.92
C ARG A 261 -8.77 -18.06 12.74
N LEU A 262 -7.79 -18.01 11.86
CA LEU A 262 -7.62 -18.97 10.76
C LEU A 262 -6.74 -20.18 11.16
N GLY A 263 -6.48 -20.37 12.46
CA GLY A 263 -5.71 -21.48 12.97
C GLY A 263 -4.20 -21.36 12.79
N LYS A 264 -3.68 -20.22 12.35
CA LYS A 264 -2.23 -19.99 12.24
C LYS A 264 -1.63 -19.74 13.61
N SER A 265 -0.44 -20.30 13.87
CA SER A 265 0.29 -20.01 15.10
C SER A 265 0.82 -18.59 15.14
N MET A 266 1.03 -18.02 16.34
CA MET A 266 1.67 -16.72 16.49
C MET A 266 3.06 -16.70 15.86
N GLU A 267 3.83 -17.77 16.00
CA GLU A 267 5.15 -17.93 15.39
C GLU A 267 5.09 -17.79 13.86
N HIS A 268 4.11 -18.42 13.23
CA HIS A 268 3.89 -18.32 11.77
C HIS A 268 3.58 -16.87 11.37
N VAL A 269 2.69 -16.18 12.09
CA VAL A 269 2.33 -14.78 11.81
C VAL A 269 3.55 -13.87 12.00
N MET A 270 4.35 -14.08 13.06
CA MET A 270 5.58 -13.31 13.27
C MET A 270 6.62 -13.58 12.17
N GLY A 271 6.68 -14.79 11.62
CA GLY A 271 7.48 -15.11 10.44
C GLY A 271 7.10 -14.27 9.22
N ILE A 272 5.79 -14.15 8.93
CA ILE A 272 5.27 -13.29 7.85
C ILE A 272 5.68 -11.82 8.07
N TYR A 273 5.60 -11.33 9.30
CA TYR A 273 6.00 -9.96 9.63
C TYR A 273 7.49 -9.72 9.47
N THR A 274 8.32 -10.69 9.86
CA THR A 274 9.77 -10.62 9.66
C THR A 274 10.14 -10.53 8.17
N GLU A 275 9.46 -11.28 7.32
CA GLU A 275 9.64 -11.18 5.87
C GLU A 275 9.19 -9.81 5.34
N ALA A 276 8.05 -9.30 5.81
CA ALA A 276 7.56 -7.99 5.41
C ALA A 276 8.58 -6.87 5.72
N VAL A 277 9.22 -6.92 6.88
CA VAL A 277 10.27 -5.96 7.26
C VAL A 277 11.48 -6.05 6.33
N LYS A 278 11.91 -7.26 5.97
CA LYS A 278 13.00 -7.46 5.00
C LYS A 278 12.67 -6.87 3.64
N ASP A 279 11.43 -7.05 3.16
CA ASP A 279 10.98 -6.56 1.86
C ASP A 279 11.03 -5.03 1.77
N VAL A 280 10.77 -4.30 2.87
CA VAL A 280 10.77 -2.82 2.87
C VAL A 280 12.07 -2.20 3.35
N GLY A 281 13.02 -2.98 3.82
CA GLY A 281 14.28 -2.47 4.39
C GLY A 281 15.03 -1.53 3.44
N MET A 282 15.15 -1.88 2.16
CA MET A 282 15.79 -1.01 1.16
C MET A 282 14.98 0.27 0.91
N ILE A 283 13.66 0.20 0.93
CA ILE A 283 12.79 1.38 0.76
C ILE A 283 13.01 2.37 1.90
N LEU A 284 13.07 1.87 3.14
CA LEU A 284 13.37 2.70 4.32
C LEU A 284 14.73 3.39 4.21
N LEU A 285 15.76 2.67 3.76
CA LEU A 285 17.10 3.25 3.58
C LEU A 285 17.12 4.32 2.48
N ILE A 286 16.41 4.11 1.37
CA ILE A 286 16.30 5.10 0.29
C ILE A 286 15.60 6.37 0.79
N ILE A 287 14.47 6.22 1.50
CA ILE A 287 13.72 7.35 2.06
C ILE A 287 14.56 8.10 3.08
N ALA A 288 15.22 7.38 3.98
CA ALA A 288 16.12 7.98 4.96
C ALA A 288 17.26 8.76 4.31
N GLY A 289 17.87 8.18 3.27
CA GLY A 289 18.97 8.83 2.55
C GLY A 289 18.58 10.08 1.77
N ALA A 290 17.29 10.26 1.47
CA ALA A 290 16.76 11.43 0.81
C ALA A 290 16.40 12.59 1.78
N GLY A 291 16.32 12.33 3.09
CA GLY A 291 16.06 13.33 4.15
C GLY A 291 17.31 14.04 4.59
#